data_dd7baf2d49453552652efdec3bbeba0b
#
_entry.id   dd7baf2d49453552652efdec3bbeba0b
#
_cell.length_a   1.000
_cell.length_b   1.000
_cell.length_c   1.000
_cell.angle_alpha   90.00
_cell.angle_beta   90.00
_cell.angle_gamma   90.00
#
_symmetry.space_group_name_H-M   'P 1'
#
loop_
_entity.id
_entity.type
_entity.pdbx_description
1 polymer ?
#
loop_
_entity_poly.entity_id
_entity_poly.type
_entity_poly.pdbx_seq_one_letter_code
_entity_poly.pdbx_strand_id
1 'polypeptide(L)'
;MGESPKLEASGFDLLAAGWEIRAARALLWPNLTGSATGEGFSGESTGKFGIVNTTSPSGGGVNTSRNVDFAGIGLFGGKLIYPVFKDGSIFGFNDAPAVEIKRAQKDALEWTTHLTREDVIYRVTEVFIDTVSAQNRVEPIDRRLALLERSVDIHKEEQQKGLLLPADVEVVTKQLGSARSLSTIIHQQADAGYLGLLRLLGLQSSDHIRLNNTLPGPPSPPDAAQLFHTMLARHPSLLVQLANVNKAKQDYRLENYRLYPSVALHGSGLYVTDFDTDAHDLVGGVTVSIPIWDFGAQLNTVRARRDTYAAEQARLGAVGNDLASDLVKAYREIYETSESILRHEGEAGKLDRDLRVAQSQQQQGIAPPLTAIDAELALVSKQEELAIERARLLLRYAELQKAMGGTWKWIP
;
A
#
# COMPACT_ATOMS: atom_id res chain seq x y z
N MET A 1 7.71 -3.20 14.25
CA MET A 1 6.95 -2.91 13.03
C MET A 1 5.55 -2.31 13.26
N GLY A 2 5.08 -2.20 14.52
CA GLY A 2 3.77 -1.63 14.84
C GLY A 2 3.67 -0.11 14.78
N GLU A 3 4.77 0.59 14.51
CA GLU A 3 4.85 2.06 14.57
C GLU A 3 4.96 2.76 13.19
N SER A 4 4.80 2.04 12.08
CA SER A 4 4.75 2.69 10.77
C SER A 4 3.42 3.44 10.63
N PRO A 5 3.41 4.79 10.44
CA PRO A 5 2.18 5.57 10.29
C PRO A 5 1.26 5.05 9.18
N LYS A 6 1.83 4.45 8.13
CA LYS A 6 1.05 3.83 7.04
C LYS A 6 0.29 2.59 7.50
N LEU A 7 0.91 1.74 8.33
CA LEU A 7 0.25 0.54 8.86
C LEU A 7 -0.77 0.89 9.93
N GLU A 8 -0.51 1.90 10.74
CA GLU A 8 -1.45 2.42 11.71
C GLU A 8 -2.70 2.98 11.01
N ALA A 9 -2.52 3.81 9.99
CA ALA A 9 -3.63 4.32 9.17
C ALA A 9 -4.46 3.18 8.57
N SER A 10 -3.82 2.17 7.99
CA SER A 10 -4.53 0.99 7.45
C SER A 10 -5.30 0.22 8.52
N GLY A 11 -4.81 0.20 9.76
CA GLY A 11 -5.52 -0.40 10.89
C GLY A 11 -6.81 0.34 11.24
N PHE A 12 -6.77 1.68 11.26
CA PHE A 12 -7.97 2.51 11.46
C PHE A 12 -8.96 2.39 10.30
N ASP A 13 -8.49 2.30 9.06
CA ASP A 13 -9.35 2.08 7.90
C ASP A 13 -10.10 0.74 7.99
N LEU A 14 -9.45 -0.32 8.48
CA LEU A 14 -10.10 -1.62 8.72
C LEU A 14 -11.15 -1.55 9.81
N LEU A 15 -10.90 -0.81 10.89
CA LEU A 15 -11.88 -0.58 11.94
C LEU A 15 -13.08 0.21 11.40
N ALA A 16 -12.84 1.27 10.62
CA ALA A 16 -13.86 2.08 9.97
C ALA A 16 -14.72 1.21 9.03
N ALA A 17 -14.13 0.36 8.21
CA ALA A 17 -14.85 -0.59 7.36
C ALA A 17 -15.73 -1.56 8.17
N GLY A 18 -15.26 -1.99 9.35
CA GLY A 18 -16.06 -2.79 10.27
C GLY A 18 -17.31 -2.07 10.77
N TRP A 19 -17.21 -0.78 11.08
CA TRP A 19 -18.34 0.05 11.46
C TRP A 19 -19.29 0.30 10.30
N GLU A 20 -18.78 0.48 9.07
CA GLU A 20 -19.61 0.63 7.88
C GLU A 20 -20.49 -0.60 7.61
N ILE A 21 -19.98 -1.83 7.84
CA ILE A 21 -20.76 -3.06 7.74
C ILE A 21 -21.88 -3.04 8.76
N ARG A 22 -21.60 -2.66 10.01
CA ARG A 22 -22.62 -2.56 11.07
C ARG A 22 -23.67 -1.49 10.73
N ALA A 23 -23.24 -0.35 10.21
CA ALA A 23 -24.12 0.73 9.77
C ALA A 23 -25.04 0.26 8.62
N ALA A 24 -24.49 -0.41 7.60
CA ALA A 24 -25.26 -0.97 6.50
C ALA A 24 -26.30 -2.00 6.97
N ARG A 25 -25.93 -2.84 7.94
CA ARG A 25 -26.85 -3.81 8.55
C ARG A 25 -27.92 -3.13 9.39
N ALA A 26 -27.59 -2.05 10.13
CA ALA A 26 -28.54 -1.31 10.94
C ALA A 26 -29.65 -0.67 10.11
N LEU A 27 -29.39 -0.32 8.84
CA LEU A 27 -30.41 0.21 7.92
C LEU A 27 -31.49 -0.81 7.52
N LEU A 28 -31.32 -2.09 7.83
CA LEU A 28 -32.31 -3.15 7.63
C LEU A 28 -33.21 -3.37 8.84
N TRP A 29 -32.91 -2.70 9.98
CA TRP A 29 -33.68 -2.77 11.21
C TRP A 29 -34.59 -1.57 11.36
N PRO A 30 -35.59 -1.62 12.30
CA PRO A 30 -36.46 -0.50 12.56
C PRO A 30 -35.68 0.78 12.91
N ASN A 31 -36.04 1.87 12.26
CA ASN A 31 -35.47 3.18 12.51
C ASN A 31 -36.54 4.04 13.26
N LEU A 32 -36.20 4.55 14.45
CA LEU A 32 -37.00 5.47 15.21
C LEU A 32 -36.35 6.86 15.14
N THR A 33 -37.08 7.83 14.61
CA THR A 33 -36.68 9.23 14.57
C THR A 33 -37.60 10.09 15.39
N GLY A 34 -37.04 10.99 16.17
CA GLY A 34 -37.79 12.04 16.90
C GLY A 34 -37.55 13.39 16.26
N SER A 35 -38.59 14.21 16.18
CA SER A 35 -38.51 15.59 15.75
C SER A 35 -39.21 16.52 16.75
N ALA A 36 -38.60 17.67 16.99
CA ALA A 36 -39.21 18.73 17.77
C ALA A 36 -39.07 20.03 16.96
N THR A 37 -40.18 20.69 16.71
CA THR A 37 -40.20 21.96 15.97
C THR A 37 -41.02 22.96 16.79
N GLY A 38 -40.49 24.14 17.01
CA GLY A 38 -41.19 25.27 17.60
C GLY A 38 -41.35 26.37 16.55
N GLU A 39 -42.57 26.80 16.31
CA GLU A 39 -42.85 27.91 15.39
C GLU A 39 -43.59 29.02 16.13
N GLY A 40 -43.11 30.24 16.02
CA GLY A 40 -43.76 31.44 16.59
C GLY A 40 -44.33 32.29 15.44
N PHE A 41 -45.57 32.66 15.59
CA PHE A 41 -46.27 33.55 14.65
C PHE A 41 -46.63 34.86 15.35
N SER A 42 -46.34 35.98 14.70
CA SER A 42 -46.81 37.31 15.14
C SER A 42 -47.58 37.94 13.97
N GLY A 43 -48.83 38.30 14.18
CA GLY A 43 -49.66 38.97 13.17
C GLY A 43 -51.17 38.88 13.47
N GLU A 44 -51.94 39.88 13.04
CA GLU A 44 -53.39 39.82 12.97
C GLU A 44 -53.83 38.84 11.85
N SER A 45 -54.35 37.69 12.23
CA SER A 45 -54.94 36.75 11.30
C SER A 45 -56.33 36.33 11.73
N THR A 46 -57.30 36.67 10.88
CA THR A 46 -58.71 36.23 11.00
C THR A 46 -58.98 34.98 10.15
N GLY A 47 -58.03 34.06 10.06
CA GLY A 47 -58.13 32.89 9.21
C GLY A 47 -58.00 31.55 9.98
N LYS A 48 -58.60 30.49 9.43
CA LYS A 48 -58.37 29.12 9.91
C LYS A 48 -56.95 28.69 9.53
N PHE A 49 -56.10 28.46 10.53
CA PHE A 49 -54.77 27.88 10.26
C PHE A 49 -54.91 26.36 10.18
N GLY A 50 -54.56 25.82 9.02
CA GLY A 50 -54.37 24.38 8.86
C GLY A 50 -52.89 24.09 8.85
N ILE A 51 -52.36 23.37 9.82
CA ILE A 51 -50.99 22.85 9.79
C ILE A 51 -50.99 21.59 8.93
N VAL A 52 -50.44 21.69 7.74
CA VAL A 52 -50.23 20.53 6.89
C VAL A 52 -48.89 19.90 7.29
N ASN A 53 -48.97 18.78 7.98
CA ASN A 53 -47.77 17.98 8.27
C ASN A 53 -47.31 17.26 6.96
N THR A 54 -46.34 17.81 6.30
CA THR A 54 -45.79 17.23 5.04
C THR A 54 -45.11 15.88 5.24
N THR A 55 -44.99 15.38 6.47
CA THR A 55 -44.38 14.09 6.79
C THR A 55 -45.39 12.96 6.98
N SER A 56 -46.69 13.27 7.00
CA SER A 56 -47.78 12.28 7.14
C SER A 56 -48.44 12.03 5.79
N PRO A 57 -48.49 10.74 5.30
CA PRO A 57 -49.19 10.41 4.06
C PRO A 57 -50.70 10.70 4.09
N SER A 58 -51.28 10.89 5.27
CA SER A 58 -52.71 11.10 5.49
C SER A 58 -53.03 12.52 5.97
N GLY A 59 -52.52 13.55 5.31
CA GLY A 59 -52.88 14.98 5.47
C GLY A 59 -53.79 15.38 6.64
N GLY A 60 -53.45 14.97 7.84
CA GLY A 60 -54.20 15.36 9.06
C GLY A 60 -53.89 16.83 9.40
N GLY A 61 -54.75 17.71 9.09
CA GLY A 61 -54.65 19.12 9.50
C GLY A 61 -55.38 19.36 10.83
N VAL A 62 -54.71 19.98 11.79
CA VAL A 62 -55.36 20.52 13.00
C VAL A 62 -55.89 21.91 12.66
N ASN A 63 -57.19 22.08 12.64
CA ASN A 63 -57.80 23.38 12.47
C ASN A 63 -57.97 24.08 13.83
N THR A 64 -57.18 25.12 14.07
CA THR A 64 -57.37 26.03 15.19
C THR A 64 -57.89 27.38 14.68
N SER A 65 -59.06 27.81 15.16
CA SER A 65 -59.61 29.14 14.87
C SER A 65 -59.52 30.00 16.15
N ARG A 66 -58.54 30.90 16.20
CA ARG A 66 -58.37 31.89 17.28
C ARG A 66 -57.75 33.18 16.75
N ASN A 67 -58.22 34.31 17.24
CA ASN A 67 -57.53 35.59 17.11
C ASN A 67 -56.40 35.61 18.15
N VAL A 68 -55.18 35.70 17.78
CA VAL A 68 -54.03 35.71 18.70
C VAL A 68 -53.03 36.76 18.28
N ASP A 69 -52.67 37.66 19.18
CA ASP A 69 -51.62 38.67 18.95
C ASP A 69 -50.20 38.02 18.89
N PHE A 70 -50.04 36.86 19.49
CA PHE A 70 -48.84 36.02 19.41
C PHE A 70 -49.24 34.56 19.69
N ALA A 71 -48.87 33.67 18.79
CA ALA A 71 -49.04 32.23 18.97
C ALA A 71 -47.72 31.51 18.79
N GLY A 72 -47.33 30.63 19.71
CA GLY A 72 -46.26 29.69 19.59
C GLY A 72 -46.84 28.28 19.52
N ILE A 73 -46.40 27.49 18.54
CA ILE A 73 -46.79 26.09 18.39
C ILE A 73 -45.57 25.23 18.56
N GLY A 74 -45.64 24.29 19.48
CA GLY A 74 -44.66 23.22 19.65
C GLY A 74 -45.17 21.94 18.97
N LEU A 75 -44.38 21.38 18.09
CA LEU A 75 -44.63 20.11 17.41
C LEU A 75 -43.62 19.10 17.87
N PHE A 76 -44.03 18.02 18.49
CA PHE A 76 -43.17 16.90 18.88
C PHE A 76 -43.65 15.67 18.12
N GLY A 77 -42.77 15.09 17.32
CA GLY A 77 -43.12 13.95 16.51
C GLY A 77 -42.15 12.79 16.69
N GLY A 78 -42.68 11.58 16.62
CA GLY A 78 -41.91 10.35 16.55
C GLY A 78 -42.30 9.56 15.29
N LYS A 79 -41.35 9.04 14.54
CA LYS A 79 -41.57 8.20 13.35
C LYS A 79 -40.77 6.92 13.45
N LEU A 80 -41.47 5.79 13.39
CA LEU A 80 -40.89 4.46 13.30
C LEU A 80 -41.05 3.94 11.86
N ILE A 81 -39.97 3.49 11.24
CA ILE A 81 -39.99 2.83 9.96
C ILE A 81 -39.30 1.46 10.10
N TYR A 82 -39.98 0.41 9.72
CA TYR A 82 -39.38 -0.92 9.65
C TYR A 82 -39.48 -1.50 8.23
N PRO A 83 -38.36 -1.65 7.53
CA PRO A 83 -38.35 -2.27 6.20
C PRO A 83 -38.66 -3.78 6.32
N VAL A 84 -39.79 -4.20 5.77
CA VAL A 84 -40.20 -5.62 5.70
C VAL A 84 -39.52 -6.31 4.53
N PHE A 85 -39.50 -5.64 3.38
CA PHE A 85 -38.75 -6.07 2.21
C PHE A 85 -38.07 -4.86 1.57
N LYS A 86 -36.74 -4.90 1.55
CA LYS A 86 -35.93 -3.84 0.97
C LYS A 86 -34.63 -4.39 0.43
N ASP A 87 -34.32 -4.08 -0.83
CA ASP A 87 -33.03 -4.41 -1.48
C ASP A 87 -32.64 -5.89 -1.37
N GLY A 88 -33.67 -6.81 -1.38
CA GLY A 88 -33.49 -8.25 -1.26
C GLY A 88 -33.40 -8.78 0.17
N SER A 89 -33.48 -7.93 1.19
CA SER A 89 -33.61 -8.35 2.58
C SER A 89 -35.06 -8.48 3.01
N ILE A 90 -35.38 -9.52 3.78
CA ILE A 90 -36.69 -9.76 4.38
C ILE A 90 -36.58 -9.60 5.90
N PHE A 91 -37.27 -8.62 6.49
CA PHE A 91 -37.26 -8.29 7.91
C PHE A 91 -35.85 -8.08 8.51
N GLY A 92 -34.83 -7.83 7.70
CA GLY A 92 -33.45 -7.71 8.17
C GLY A 92 -32.77 -9.04 8.56
N PHE A 93 -33.46 -10.17 8.42
CA PHE A 93 -32.91 -11.49 8.83
C PHE A 93 -31.83 -12.04 7.89
N ASN A 94 -31.84 -11.63 6.64
CA ASN A 94 -30.80 -11.97 5.66
C ASN A 94 -30.05 -10.72 5.26
N ASP A 95 -28.74 -10.86 5.06
CA ASP A 95 -27.92 -9.75 4.62
C ASP A 95 -28.31 -9.33 3.20
N ALA A 96 -28.62 -8.04 3.05
CA ALA A 96 -28.84 -7.41 1.75
C ALA A 96 -27.53 -7.29 0.97
N PRO A 97 -27.59 -7.22 -0.39
CA PRO A 97 -26.41 -6.93 -1.19
C PRO A 97 -25.62 -5.69 -0.74
N ALA A 98 -26.28 -4.68 -0.17
CA ALA A 98 -25.63 -3.50 0.40
C ALA A 98 -24.65 -3.85 1.54
N VAL A 99 -24.98 -4.84 2.38
CA VAL A 99 -24.09 -5.33 3.44
C VAL A 99 -22.94 -6.13 2.85
N GLU A 100 -23.22 -6.98 1.84
CA GLU A 100 -22.18 -7.76 1.16
C GLU A 100 -21.19 -6.90 0.38
N ILE A 101 -21.63 -5.76 -0.18
CA ILE A 101 -20.77 -4.74 -0.80
C ILE A 101 -19.76 -4.22 0.25
N LYS A 102 -20.23 -3.91 1.46
CA LYS A 102 -19.36 -3.42 2.54
C LYS A 102 -18.39 -4.49 3.05
N ARG A 103 -18.83 -5.76 3.09
CA ARG A 103 -17.94 -6.89 3.39
C ARG A 103 -16.85 -7.04 2.34
N ALA A 104 -17.22 -7.06 1.07
CA ALA A 104 -16.25 -7.16 -0.02
C ALA A 104 -15.27 -5.98 -0.02
N GLN A 105 -15.71 -4.78 0.33
CA GLN A 105 -14.83 -3.61 0.52
C GLN A 105 -13.83 -3.83 1.67
N LYS A 106 -14.30 -4.36 2.80
CA LYS A 106 -13.42 -4.70 3.93
C LYS A 106 -12.42 -5.78 3.56
N ASP A 107 -12.85 -6.84 2.87
CA ASP A 107 -11.95 -7.92 2.42
C ASP A 107 -10.87 -7.39 1.49
N ALA A 108 -11.23 -6.51 0.52
CA ALA A 108 -10.26 -5.85 -0.34
C ALA A 108 -9.25 -5.01 0.46
N LEU A 109 -9.71 -4.30 1.48
CA LEU A 109 -8.88 -3.47 2.34
C LEU A 109 -7.93 -4.32 3.21
N GLU A 110 -8.38 -5.46 3.73
CA GLU A 110 -7.53 -6.41 4.47
C GLU A 110 -6.35 -6.87 3.61
N TRP A 111 -6.61 -7.29 2.38
CA TRP A 111 -5.54 -7.71 1.47
C TRP A 111 -4.65 -6.55 1.00
N THR A 112 -5.20 -5.35 0.83
CA THR A 112 -4.42 -4.13 0.55
C THR A 112 -3.49 -3.79 1.71
N THR A 113 -3.94 -3.99 2.94
CA THR A 113 -3.11 -3.81 4.15
C THR A 113 -1.95 -4.80 4.19
N HIS A 114 -2.19 -6.06 3.76
CA HIS A 114 -1.11 -7.03 3.58
C HIS A 114 -0.08 -6.56 2.56
N LEU A 115 -0.50 -6.06 1.39
CA LEU A 115 0.41 -5.52 0.38
C LEU A 115 1.22 -4.32 0.92
N THR A 116 0.56 -3.42 1.64
CA THR A 116 1.23 -2.27 2.28
C THR A 116 2.29 -2.74 3.29
N ARG A 117 1.99 -3.79 4.04
CA ARG A 117 2.97 -4.37 4.99
C ARG A 117 4.19 -4.95 4.26
N GLU A 118 3.98 -5.69 3.17
CA GLU A 118 5.08 -6.25 2.38
C GLU A 118 5.91 -5.15 1.70
N ASP A 119 5.27 -4.06 1.26
CA ASP A 119 5.98 -2.90 0.72
C ASP A 119 6.88 -2.22 1.78
N VAL A 120 6.39 -2.09 3.02
CA VAL A 120 7.20 -1.58 4.14
C VAL A 120 8.37 -2.52 4.45
N ILE A 121 8.12 -3.84 4.50
CA ILE A 121 9.17 -4.84 4.72
C ILE A 121 10.24 -4.75 3.63
N TYR A 122 9.82 -4.72 2.36
CA TYR A 122 10.73 -4.58 1.23
C TYR A 122 11.58 -3.32 1.36
N ARG A 123 10.97 -2.17 1.67
CA ARG A 123 11.68 -0.90 1.77
C ARG A 123 12.70 -0.87 2.91
N VAL A 124 12.38 -1.48 4.04
CA VAL A 124 13.34 -1.62 5.15
C VAL A 124 14.48 -2.53 4.75
N THR A 125 14.18 -3.66 4.09
CA THR A 125 15.18 -4.62 3.61
C THR A 125 16.09 -3.98 2.55
N GLU A 126 15.55 -3.24 1.60
CA GLU A 126 16.29 -2.50 0.57
C GLU A 126 17.30 -1.53 1.23
N VAL A 127 16.82 -0.64 2.10
CA VAL A 127 17.69 0.35 2.76
C VAL A 127 18.73 -0.35 3.66
N PHE A 128 18.38 -1.45 4.31
CA PHE A 128 19.31 -2.24 5.11
C PHE A 128 20.44 -2.82 4.24
N ILE A 129 20.09 -3.52 3.15
CA ILE A 129 21.08 -4.11 2.24
C ILE A 129 21.98 -3.04 1.63
N ASP A 130 21.41 -1.93 1.18
CA ASP A 130 22.16 -0.82 0.59
C ASP A 130 23.11 -0.18 1.62
N THR A 131 22.66 0.00 2.87
CA THR A 131 23.48 0.55 3.95
C THR A 131 24.65 -0.38 4.28
N VAL A 132 24.37 -1.68 4.48
CA VAL A 132 25.42 -2.67 4.79
C VAL A 132 26.37 -2.83 3.61
N SER A 133 25.85 -2.80 2.36
CA SER A 133 26.69 -2.82 1.15
C SER A 133 27.61 -1.61 1.08
N ALA A 134 27.11 -0.40 1.37
CA ALA A 134 27.91 0.81 1.43
C ALA A 134 29.00 0.74 2.52
N GLN A 135 28.63 0.27 3.73
CA GLN A 135 29.59 0.08 4.83
C GLN A 135 30.68 -0.93 4.50
N ASN A 136 30.33 -2.04 3.84
CA ASN A 136 31.31 -3.06 3.44
C ASN A 136 32.24 -2.60 2.30
N ARG A 137 31.91 -1.52 1.60
CA ARG A 137 32.74 -0.92 0.56
C ARG A 137 33.74 0.11 1.10
N VAL A 138 33.56 0.60 2.33
CA VAL A 138 34.44 1.61 2.93
C VAL A 138 35.89 1.11 3.01
N GLU A 139 36.12 -0.05 3.58
CA GLU A 139 37.47 -0.60 3.70
C GLU A 139 38.16 -0.87 2.34
N PRO A 140 37.52 -1.54 1.35
CA PRO A 140 38.10 -1.70 0.02
C PRO A 140 38.43 -0.39 -0.68
N ILE A 141 37.59 0.63 -0.62
CA ILE A 141 37.84 1.91 -1.28
C ILE A 141 38.97 2.68 -0.61
N ASP A 142 39.10 2.64 0.72
CA ASP A 142 40.17 3.28 1.44
C ASP A 142 41.51 2.56 1.16
N ARG A 143 41.49 1.22 1.04
CA ARG A 143 42.64 0.44 0.59
C ARG A 143 43.05 0.80 -0.84
N ARG A 144 42.11 0.90 -1.76
CA ARG A 144 42.35 1.36 -3.14
C ARG A 144 42.97 2.75 -3.16
N LEU A 145 42.48 3.66 -2.33
CA LEU A 145 43.02 5.01 -2.21
C LEU A 145 44.49 4.98 -1.78
N ALA A 146 44.83 4.25 -0.71
CA ALA A 146 46.20 4.12 -0.22
C ALA A 146 47.16 3.51 -1.28
N LEU A 147 46.69 2.52 -2.06
CA LEU A 147 47.45 1.94 -3.15
C LEU A 147 47.71 2.93 -4.30
N LEU A 148 46.70 3.73 -4.66
CA LEU A 148 46.85 4.77 -5.68
C LEU A 148 47.76 5.90 -5.22
N GLU A 149 47.70 6.32 -3.97
CA GLU A 149 48.66 7.30 -3.41
C GLU A 149 50.07 6.81 -3.51
N ARG A 150 50.33 5.56 -3.11
CA ARG A 150 51.65 4.93 -3.24
C ARG A 150 52.07 4.80 -4.69
N SER A 151 51.14 4.46 -5.59
CA SER A 151 51.44 4.36 -7.04
C SER A 151 51.85 5.72 -7.61
N VAL A 152 51.14 6.81 -7.24
CA VAL A 152 51.54 8.18 -7.69
C VAL A 152 52.91 8.57 -7.19
N ASP A 153 53.27 8.23 -5.95
CA ASP A 153 54.59 8.57 -5.40
C ASP A 153 55.73 7.83 -6.18
N ILE A 154 55.53 6.53 -6.46
CA ILE A 154 56.51 5.76 -7.26
C ILE A 154 56.62 6.35 -8.68
N HIS A 155 55.51 6.65 -9.35
CA HIS A 155 55.50 7.21 -10.70
C HIS A 155 56.23 8.56 -10.73
N LYS A 156 56.09 9.44 -9.69
CA LYS A 156 56.83 10.68 -9.59
C LYS A 156 58.33 10.44 -9.42
N GLU A 157 58.75 9.47 -8.60
CA GLU A 157 60.16 9.13 -8.42
C GLU A 157 60.78 8.60 -9.72
N GLU A 158 60.05 7.74 -10.42
CA GLU A 158 60.51 7.20 -11.71
C GLU A 158 60.57 8.26 -12.80
N GLN A 159 59.62 9.23 -12.80
CA GLN A 159 59.64 10.37 -13.69
C GLN A 159 60.88 11.24 -13.42
N GLN A 160 61.23 11.51 -12.14
CA GLN A 160 62.42 12.27 -11.77
C GLN A 160 63.72 11.57 -12.26
N LYS A 161 63.70 10.24 -12.31
CA LYS A 161 64.79 9.42 -12.84
C LYS A 161 64.81 9.34 -14.39
N GLY A 162 63.82 9.98 -15.04
CA GLY A 162 63.67 9.94 -16.50
C GLY A 162 63.16 8.62 -17.07
N LEU A 163 62.58 7.74 -16.21
CA LEU A 163 62.07 6.41 -16.60
C LEU A 163 60.61 6.42 -17.09
N LEU A 164 59.85 7.49 -16.70
CA LEU A 164 58.45 7.66 -17.10
C LEU A 164 58.22 9.05 -17.69
N LEU A 165 57.17 9.15 -18.51
CA LEU A 165 56.72 10.41 -19.09
C LEU A 165 55.82 11.19 -18.10
N PRO A 166 55.78 12.52 -18.18
CA PRO A 166 54.84 13.32 -17.40
C PRO A 166 53.38 12.91 -17.57
N ALA A 167 53.01 12.44 -18.75
CA ALA A 167 51.68 11.92 -19.08
C ALA A 167 51.27 10.73 -18.21
N ASP A 168 52.23 9.83 -17.92
CA ASP A 168 51.95 8.62 -17.11
C ASP A 168 51.63 9.00 -15.68
N VAL A 169 52.35 9.96 -15.11
CA VAL A 169 52.04 10.52 -13.75
C VAL A 169 50.68 11.22 -13.74
N GLU A 170 50.30 11.95 -14.79
CA GLU A 170 49.00 12.59 -14.90
C GLU A 170 47.85 11.60 -14.90
N VAL A 171 47.97 10.48 -15.61
CA VAL A 171 46.94 9.43 -15.65
C VAL A 171 46.68 8.87 -14.26
N VAL A 172 47.72 8.47 -13.52
CA VAL A 172 47.55 7.90 -12.18
C VAL A 172 47.06 8.96 -11.16
N THR A 173 47.47 10.22 -11.31
CA THR A 173 46.96 11.32 -10.49
C THR A 173 45.47 11.56 -10.73
N LYS A 174 44.97 11.47 -11.94
CA LYS A 174 43.54 11.52 -12.27
C LYS A 174 42.77 10.35 -11.66
N GLN A 175 43.35 9.13 -11.72
CA GLN A 175 42.74 7.97 -11.07
C GLN A 175 42.65 8.15 -9.56
N LEU A 176 43.67 8.69 -8.92
CA LEU A 176 43.65 9.05 -7.48
C LEU A 176 42.56 10.08 -7.18
N GLY A 177 42.43 11.14 -7.99
CA GLY A 177 41.38 12.12 -7.85
C GLY A 177 39.97 11.51 -7.91
N SER A 178 39.76 10.61 -8.88
CA SER A 178 38.49 9.86 -9.01
C SER A 178 38.23 8.95 -7.81
N ALA A 179 39.25 8.26 -7.32
CA ALA A 179 39.12 7.39 -6.14
C ALA A 179 38.80 8.16 -4.86
N ARG A 180 39.38 9.37 -4.67
CA ARG A 180 39.05 10.26 -3.55
C ARG A 180 37.60 10.70 -3.58
N SER A 181 37.11 11.10 -4.75
CA SER A 181 35.70 11.47 -4.92
C SER A 181 34.78 10.29 -4.62
N LEU A 182 35.12 9.10 -5.11
CA LEU A 182 34.34 7.88 -4.88
C LEU A 182 34.35 7.48 -3.40
N SER A 183 35.47 7.55 -2.69
CA SER A 183 35.57 7.31 -1.24
C SER A 183 34.62 8.24 -0.47
N THR A 184 34.67 9.55 -0.77
CA THR A 184 33.75 10.53 -0.16
C THR A 184 32.27 10.15 -0.37
N ILE A 185 31.91 9.76 -1.59
CA ILE A 185 30.53 9.35 -1.91
C ILE A 185 30.11 8.09 -1.14
N ILE A 186 30.98 7.08 -1.03
CA ILE A 186 30.71 5.83 -0.33
C ILE A 186 30.52 6.09 1.18
N HIS A 187 31.39 6.88 1.80
CA HIS A 187 31.24 7.28 3.20
C HIS A 187 29.90 8.01 3.43
N GLN A 188 29.56 8.98 2.59
CA GLN A 188 28.28 9.68 2.69
C GLN A 188 27.08 8.75 2.48
N GLN A 189 27.16 7.78 1.55
CA GLN A 189 26.11 6.79 1.34
C GLN A 189 25.92 5.89 2.57
N ALA A 190 27.01 5.44 3.20
CA ALA A 190 26.96 4.64 4.42
C ALA A 190 26.28 5.39 5.57
N ASP A 191 26.66 6.67 5.78
CA ASP A 191 26.09 7.50 6.82
C ASP A 191 24.62 7.85 6.55
N ALA A 192 24.29 8.24 5.31
CA ALA A 192 22.93 8.57 4.91
C ALA A 192 22.01 7.34 4.97
N GLY A 193 22.51 6.18 4.56
CA GLY A 193 21.79 4.90 4.66
C GLY A 193 21.48 4.54 6.11
N TYR A 194 22.45 4.68 7.01
CA TYR A 194 22.25 4.44 8.43
C TYR A 194 21.18 5.35 9.04
N LEU A 195 21.22 6.65 8.76
CA LEU A 195 20.21 7.61 9.23
C LEU A 195 18.84 7.33 8.59
N GLY A 196 18.82 6.92 7.32
CA GLY A 196 17.61 6.50 6.61
C GLY A 196 16.96 5.28 7.26
N LEU A 197 17.76 4.31 7.68
CA LEU A 197 17.29 3.10 8.37
C LEU A 197 16.70 3.44 9.75
N LEU A 198 17.37 4.29 10.56
CA LEU A 198 16.84 4.76 11.84
C LEU A 198 15.47 5.39 11.66
N ARG A 199 15.32 6.27 10.68
CA ARG A 199 14.07 6.96 10.38
C ARG A 199 12.96 5.99 9.97
N LEU A 200 13.27 4.98 9.14
CA LEU A 200 12.30 3.97 8.73
C LEU A 200 11.84 3.08 9.89
N LEU A 201 12.70 2.87 10.88
CA LEU A 201 12.41 2.13 12.11
C LEU A 201 11.69 2.97 13.17
N GLY A 202 11.45 4.26 12.92
CA GLY A 202 10.86 5.18 13.90
C GLY A 202 11.81 5.57 15.04
N LEU A 203 13.12 5.34 14.89
CA LEU A 203 14.14 5.64 15.88
C LEU A 203 14.65 7.08 15.71
N GLN A 204 15.13 7.67 16.79
CA GLN A 204 15.75 8.99 16.77
C GLN A 204 17.19 8.92 16.24
N SER A 205 17.69 10.01 15.67
CA SER A 205 19.07 10.08 15.18
C SER A 205 20.13 9.92 16.29
N SER A 206 19.73 10.06 17.56
CA SER A 206 20.56 9.82 18.75
C SER A 206 20.64 8.34 19.13
N ASP A 207 19.76 7.51 18.57
CA ASP A 207 19.74 6.08 18.90
C ASP A 207 20.87 5.36 18.15
N HIS A 208 21.58 4.53 18.86
CA HIS A 208 22.67 3.75 18.30
C HIS A 208 22.25 2.29 18.14
N ILE A 209 22.02 1.88 16.90
CA ILE A 209 21.86 0.46 16.57
C ILE A 209 23.15 -0.07 15.97
N ARG A 210 23.53 -1.28 16.38
CA ARG A 210 24.66 -1.96 15.77
C ARG A 210 24.14 -2.79 14.59
N LEU A 211 24.52 -2.43 13.38
CA LEU A 211 24.23 -3.22 12.20
C LEU A 211 25.18 -4.44 12.16
N ASN A 212 24.62 -5.60 11.83
CA ASN A 212 25.47 -6.73 11.47
C ASN A 212 25.91 -6.52 10.02
N ASN A 213 27.20 -6.26 9.81
CA ASN A 213 27.78 -6.01 8.49
C ASN A 213 27.91 -7.30 7.64
N THR A 214 27.56 -8.47 8.21
CA THR A 214 27.57 -9.72 7.45
C THR A 214 26.24 -9.88 6.74
N LEU A 215 26.23 -9.68 5.44
CA LEU A 215 25.08 -10.02 4.62
C LEU A 215 24.92 -11.56 4.57
N PRO A 216 23.68 -12.08 4.70
CA PRO A 216 23.44 -13.51 4.58
C PRO A 216 23.84 -14.02 3.19
N GLY A 217 24.26 -15.26 3.10
CA GLY A 217 24.46 -15.90 1.81
C GLY A 217 23.13 -15.98 1.04
N PRO A 218 23.15 -15.87 -0.31
CA PRO A 218 21.95 -16.00 -1.09
C PRO A 218 21.34 -17.38 -0.90
N PRO A 219 20.00 -17.50 -0.73
CA PRO A 219 19.35 -18.80 -0.67
C PRO A 219 19.42 -19.50 -2.02
N SER A 220 19.18 -20.81 -2.03
CA SER A 220 18.98 -21.52 -3.30
C SER A 220 17.73 -20.96 -4.00
N PRO A 221 17.74 -20.78 -5.32
CA PRO A 221 16.56 -20.33 -6.05
C PRO A 221 15.40 -21.30 -5.80
N PRO A 222 14.21 -20.79 -5.43
CA PRO A 222 13.05 -21.64 -5.24
C PRO A 222 12.57 -22.22 -6.58
N ASP A 223 11.80 -23.32 -6.55
CA ASP A 223 11.21 -23.89 -7.75
C ASP A 223 10.18 -22.91 -8.38
N ALA A 224 10.42 -22.51 -9.62
CA ALA A 224 9.58 -21.56 -10.34
C ALA A 224 8.13 -22.06 -10.50
N ALA A 225 7.90 -23.36 -10.71
CA ALA A 225 6.58 -23.94 -10.85
C ALA A 225 5.80 -23.85 -9.52
N GLN A 226 6.47 -24.13 -8.41
CA GLN A 226 5.87 -24.02 -7.08
C GLN A 226 5.53 -22.56 -6.73
N LEU A 227 6.41 -21.61 -7.07
CA LEU A 227 6.13 -20.18 -6.88
C LEU A 227 4.90 -19.74 -7.67
N PHE A 228 4.82 -20.15 -8.95
CA PHE A 228 3.68 -19.81 -9.80
C PHE A 228 2.35 -20.33 -9.25
N HIS A 229 2.31 -21.60 -8.82
CA HIS A 229 1.12 -22.16 -8.19
C HIS A 229 0.73 -21.46 -6.90
N THR A 230 1.71 -21.12 -6.05
CA THR A 230 1.47 -20.39 -4.79
C THR A 230 0.94 -18.98 -5.06
N MET A 231 1.52 -18.29 -6.04
CA MET A 231 1.09 -16.96 -6.47
C MET A 231 -0.36 -16.95 -6.93
N LEU A 232 -0.74 -17.84 -7.86
CA LEU A 232 -2.11 -17.91 -8.36
C LEU A 232 -3.14 -18.25 -7.27
N ALA A 233 -2.73 -19.06 -6.27
CA ALA A 233 -3.64 -19.49 -5.21
C ALA A 233 -3.81 -18.46 -4.09
N ARG A 234 -2.81 -17.64 -3.78
CA ARG A 234 -2.75 -16.88 -2.52
C ARG A 234 -2.26 -15.44 -2.65
N HIS A 235 -1.96 -14.97 -3.86
CA HIS A 235 -1.40 -13.61 -4.00
C HIS A 235 -2.41 -12.55 -3.56
N PRO A 236 -2.04 -11.62 -2.63
CA PRO A 236 -2.97 -10.63 -2.09
C PRO A 236 -3.63 -9.76 -3.16
N SER A 237 -2.91 -9.39 -4.24
CA SER A 237 -3.48 -8.57 -5.32
C SER A 237 -4.61 -9.30 -6.07
N LEU A 238 -4.52 -10.63 -6.23
CA LEU A 238 -5.61 -11.43 -6.80
C LEU A 238 -6.81 -11.47 -5.86
N LEU A 239 -6.55 -11.56 -4.54
CA LEU A 239 -7.61 -11.57 -3.53
C LEU A 239 -8.29 -10.20 -3.41
N VAL A 240 -7.54 -9.10 -3.53
CA VAL A 240 -8.12 -7.73 -3.67
C VAL A 240 -9.04 -7.67 -4.89
N GLN A 241 -8.56 -8.13 -6.04
CA GLN A 241 -9.36 -8.08 -7.26
C GLN A 241 -10.57 -9.02 -7.21
N LEU A 242 -10.44 -10.19 -6.57
CA LEU A 242 -11.58 -11.10 -6.33
C LEU A 242 -12.63 -10.44 -5.43
N ALA A 243 -12.22 -9.71 -4.40
CA ALA A 243 -13.13 -8.94 -3.56
C ALA A 243 -13.83 -7.82 -4.36
N ASN A 244 -13.11 -7.15 -5.28
CA ASN A 244 -13.70 -6.16 -6.18
C ASN A 244 -14.73 -6.79 -7.15
N VAL A 245 -14.45 -7.98 -7.68
CA VAL A 245 -15.40 -8.77 -8.50
C VAL A 245 -16.65 -9.09 -7.68
N ASN A 246 -16.47 -9.54 -6.42
CA ASN A 246 -17.60 -9.81 -5.53
C ASN A 246 -18.41 -8.55 -5.23
N LYS A 247 -17.74 -7.43 -4.94
CA LYS A 247 -18.40 -6.13 -4.76
C LYS A 247 -19.24 -5.76 -5.98
N ALA A 248 -18.68 -5.81 -7.17
CA ALA A 248 -19.39 -5.47 -8.42
C ALA A 248 -20.57 -6.43 -8.69
N LYS A 249 -20.43 -7.70 -8.35
CA LYS A 249 -21.53 -8.67 -8.39
C LYS A 249 -22.67 -8.28 -7.46
N GLN A 250 -22.35 -7.85 -6.23
CA GLN A 250 -23.36 -7.43 -5.27
C GLN A 250 -23.98 -6.07 -5.66
N ASP A 251 -23.20 -5.14 -6.23
CA ASP A 251 -23.72 -3.89 -6.80
C ASP A 251 -24.75 -4.19 -7.92
N TYR A 252 -24.44 -5.12 -8.82
CA TYR A 252 -25.39 -5.56 -9.86
C TYR A 252 -26.65 -6.19 -9.25
N ARG A 253 -26.52 -7.03 -8.22
CA ARG A 253 -27.67 -7.64 -7.52
C ARG A 253 -28.52 -6.60 -6.83
N LEU A 254 -27.90 -5.59 -6.19
CA LEU A 254 -28.60 -4.50 -5.50
C LEU A 254 -29.48 -3.74 -6.47
N GLU A 255 -28.94 -3.35 -7.63
CA GLU A 255 -29.72 -2.62 -8.64
C GLU A 255 -30.84 -3.48 -9.26
N ASN A 256 -30.64 -4.79 -9.37
CA ASN A 256 -31.74 -5.70 -9.75
C ASN A 256 -32.86 -5.73 -8.70
N TYR A 257 -32.52 -5.77 -7.40
CA TYR A 257 -33.54 -5.77 -6.34
C TYR A 257 -34.34 -4.46 -6.29
N ARG A 258 -33.77 -3.34 -6.76
CA ARG A 258 -34.47 -2.08 -6.87
C ARG A 258 -35.57 -2.04 -7.94
N LEU A 259 -35.62 -3.05 -8.82
CA LEU A 259 -36.74 -3.25 -9.75
C LEU A 259 -37.98 -3.86 -9.06
N TYR A 260 -37.80 -4.46 -7.88
CA TYR A 260 -38.88 -5.09 -7.14
C TYR A 260 -39.56 -4.10 -6.19
N PRO A 261 -40.84 -4.33 -5.83
CA PRO A 261 -41.51 -3.55 -4.81
C PRO A 261 -40.75 -3.57 -3.48
N SER A 262 -40.69 -2.44 -2.80
CA SER A 262 -40.27 -2.39 -1.41
C SER A 262 -41.47 -2.28 -0.47
N VAL A 263 -41.38 -2.90 0.70
CA VAL A 263 -42.46 -2.93 1.70
C VAL A 263 -41.89 -2.47 3.04
N ALA A 264 -42.54 -1.52 3.67
CA ALA A 264 -42.17 -1.05 5.01
C ALA A 264 -43.41 -0.88 5.90
N LEU A 265 -43.25 -1.24 7.16
CA LEU A 265 -44.18 -0.81 8.19
C LEU A 265 -43.79 0.59 8.67
N HIS A 266 -44.74 1.43 8.89
CA HIS A 266 -44.51 2.75 9.47
C HIS A 266 -45.50 3.02 10.61
N GLY A 267 -45.00 3.73 11.62
CA GLY A 267 -45.80 4.30 12.69
C GLY A 267 -45.32 5.72 12.93
N SER A 268 -46.24 6.66 13.15
CA SER A 268 -45.89 8.02 13.53
C SER A 268 -46.83 8.50 14.63
N GLY A 269 -46.24 9.18 15.61
CA GLY A 269 -46.97 9.91 16.62
C GLY A 269 -46.65 11.39 16.51
N LEU A 270 -47.63 12.24 16.58
CA LEU A 270 -47.49 13.69 16.61
C LEU A 270 -48.18 14.23 17.87
N TYR A 271 -47.44 15.03 18.61
CA TYR A 271 -47.98 15.82 19.72
C TYR A 271 -47.83 17.29 19.35
N VAL A 272 -48.97 18.00 19.40
CA VAL A 272 -49.04 19.42 19.09
C VAL A 272 -49.49 20.13 20.36
N THR A 273 -48.72 21.10 20.79
CA THR A 273 -49.11 21.95 21.93
C THR A 273 -49.07 23.40 21.48
N ASP A 274 -50.18 24.09 21.74
CA ASP A 274 -50.19 25.53 21.85
C ASP A 274 -50.40 25.86 23.36
N PHE A 275 -50.14 27.06 23.80
CA PHE A 275 -50.18 27.42 25.23
C PHE A 275 -51.51 27.10 25.97
N ASP A 276 -52.54 26.69 25.23
CA ASP A 276 -53.90 26.47 25.78
C ASP A 276 -54.52 25.10 25.43
N THR A 277 -54.02 24.42 24.37
CA THR A 277 -54.59 23.14 23.88
C THR A 277 -53.52 22.16 23.46
N ASP A 278 -53.75 20.91 23.82
CA ASP A 278 -52.90 19.77 23.44
C ASP A 278 -53.67 18.86 22.46
N ALA A 279 -53.03 18.46 21.42
CA ALA A 279 -53.54 17.47 20.48
C ALA A 279 -52.48 16.38 20.23
N HIS A 280 -52.94 15.14 20.16
CA HIS A 280 -52.06 14.00 19.80
C HIS A 280 -52.72 13.20 18.70
N ASP A 281 -51.87 12.69 17.82
CA ASP A 281 -52.25 11.82 16.71
C ASP A 281 -51.30 10.62 16.64
N LEU A 282 -51.83 9.43 16.41
CA LEU A 282 -51.07 8.19 16.21
C LEU A 282 -51.53 7.54 14.91
N VAL A 283 -50.60 7.40 13.97
CA VAL A 283 -50.87 6.80 12.67
C VAL A 283 -49.93 5.61 12.48
N GLY A 284 -50.47 4.50 12.04
CA GLY A 284 -49.71 3.31 11.66
C GLY A 284 -50.20 2.72 10.35
N GLY A 285 -49.29 2.10 9.59
CA GLY A 285 -49.67 1.55 8.33
C GLY A 285 -48.56 0.77 7.64
N VAL A 286 -48.86 0.29 6.44
CA VAL A 286 -47.92 -0.38 5.54
C VAL A 286 -47.76 0.47 4.31
N THR A 287 -46.49 0.72 3.97
CA THR A 287 -46.16 1.40 2.72
C THR A 287 -45.59 0.35 1.72
N VAL A 288 -46.18 0.27 0.53
CA VAL A 288 -45.67 -0.51 -0.57
C VAL A 288 -45.25 0.47 -1.67
N SER A 289 -43.98 0.49 -2.03
CA SER A 289 -43.46 1.35 -3.10
C SER A 289 -43.06 0.48 -4.30
N ILE A 290 -43.67 0.75 -5.43
CA ILE A 290 -43.44 0.00 -6.69
C ILE A 290 -42.92 0.97 -7.72
N PRO A 291 -41.71 0.75 -8.29
CA PRO A 291 -41.24 1.56 -9.41
C PRO A 291 -42.06 1.19 -10.67
N ILE A 292 -42.92 2.08 -11.13
CA ILE A 292 -43.79 1.79 -12.30
C ILE A 292 -43.16 2.29 -13.58
N TRP A 293 -42.59 3.49 -13.58
CA TRP A 293 -42.06 4.11 -14.78
C TRP A 293 -40.97 5.14 -14.44
N ASP A 294 -39.79 4.97 -15.06
CA ASP A 294 -38.62 5.85 -14.86
C ASP A 294 -37.88 6.14 -16.18
N PHE A 295 -38.59 6.02 -17.32
CA PHE A 295 -38.00 6.19 -18.67
C PHE A 295 -36.79 5.26 -18.91
N GLY A 296 -36.72 4.11 -18.23
CA GLY A 296 -35.66 3.12 -18.36
C GLY A 296 -34.38 3.45 -17.58
N ALA A 297 -34.38 4.44 -16.71
CA ALA A 297 -33.21 4.82 -15.92
C ALA A 297 -32.69 3.64 -15.08
N GLN A 298 -33.58 2.95 -14.36
CA GLN A 298 -33.17 1.80 -13.53
C GLN A 298 -32.67 0.63 -14.38
N LEU A 299 -33.31 0.30 -15.50
CA LEU A 299 -32.86 -0.75 -16.41
C LEU A 299 -31.49 -0.47 -16.99
N ASN A 300 -31.21 0.78 -17.36
CA ASN A 300 -29.89 1.18 -17.85
C ASN A 300 -28.84 1.14 -16.74
N THR A 301 -29.21 1.47 -15.50
CA THR A 301 -28.32 1.33 -14.32
C THR A 301 -27.97 -0.15 -14.10
N VAL A 302 -28.96 -1.05 -14.17
CA VAL A 302 -28.72 -2.51 -14.07
C VAL A 302 -27.77 -3.00 -15.16
N ARG A 303 -27.97 -2.56 -16.43
CA ARG A 303 -27.06 -2.91 -17.52
C ARG A 303 -25.63 -2.39 -17.27
N ALA A 304 -25.49 -1.13 -16.85
CA ALA A 304 -24.20 -0.55 -16.52
C ALA A 304 -23.48 -1.31 -15.40
N ARG A 305 -24.20 -1.73 -14.35
CA ARG A 305 -23.63 -2.55 -13.27
C ARG A 305 -23.25 -3.96 -13.71
N ARG A 306 -24.03 -4.57 -14.62
CA ARG A 306 -23.68 -5.86 -15.22
C ARG A 306 -22.37 -5.76 -16.01
N ASP A 307 -22.24 -4.71 -16.83
CA ASP A 307 -21.04 -4.50 -17.63
C ASP A 307 -19.83 -4.15 -16.76
N THR A 308 -20.02 -3.41 -15.65
CA THR A 308 -18.99 -3.21 -14.62
C THR A 308 -18.54 -4.52 -14.00
N TYR A 309 -19.47 -5.42 -13.67
CA TYR A 309 -19.13 -6.74 -13.14
C TYR A 309 -18.31 -7.58 -14.14
N ALA A 310 -18.69 -7.57 -15.42
CA ALA A 310 -17.91 -8.22 -16.47
C ALA A 310 -16.50 -7.61 -16.64
N ALA A 311 -16.40 -6.29 -16.54
CA ALA A 311 -15.12 -5.59 -16.58
C ALA A 311 -14.20 -5.97 -15.40
N GLU A 312 -14.75 -6.11 -14.18
CA GLU A 312 -13.95 -6.55 -13.03
C GLU A 312 -13.47 -7.99 -13.16
N GLN A 313 -14.28 -8.88 -13.78
CA GLN A 313 -13.85 -10.24 -14.10
C GLN A 313 -12.68 -10.24 -15.12
N ALA A 314 -12.75 -9.40 -16.15
CA ALA A 314 -11.66 -9.27 -17.11
C ALA A 314 -10.38 -8.71 -16.44
N ARG A 315 -10.51 -7.74 -15.53
CA ARG A 315 -9.39 -7.21 -14.74
C ARG A 315 -8.74 -8.28 -13.85
N LEU A 316 -9.52 -9.22 -13.31
CA LEU A 316 -8.95 -10.34 -12.55
C LEU A 316 -7.99 -11.17 -13.40
N GLY A 317 -8.37 -11.45 -14.66
CA GLY A 317 -7.49 -12.13 -15.62
C GLY A 317 -6.23 -11.30 -15.95
N ALA A 318 -6.39 -9.99 -16.16
CA ALA A 318 -5.27 -9.09 -16.42
C ALA A 318 -4.28 -9.06 -15.25
N VAL A 319 -4.75 -8.90 -14.02
CA VAL A 319 -3.91 -8.93 -12.81
C VAL A 319 -3.14 -10.26 -12.71
N GLY A 320 -3.79 -11.40 -13.04
CA GLY A 320 -3.10 -12.70 -13.06
C GLY A 320 -1.96 -12.75 -14.08
N ASN A 321 -2.17 -12.21 -15.27
CA ASN A 321 -1.14 -12.14 -16.31
C ASN A 321 0.01 -11.19 -15.93
N ASP A 322 -0.29 -10.05 -15.35
CA ASP A 322 0.71 -9.07 -14.91
C ASP A 322 1.62 -9.69 -13.82
N LEU A 323 1.01 -10.32 -12.81
CA LEU A 323 1.74 -11.02 -11.76
C LEU A 323 2.61 -12.16 -12.30
N ALA A 324 2.11 -12.92 -13.28
CA ALA A 324 2.91 -13.96 -13.93
C ALA A 324 4.12 -13.37 -14.65
N SER A 325 3.94 -12.24 -15.34
CA SER A 325 5.03 -11.53 -16.01
C SER A 325 6.06 -11.00 -15.02
N ASP A 326 5.62 -10.40 -13.91
CA ASP A 326 6.49 -9.88 -12.86
C ASP A 326 7.29 -11.00 -12.18
N LEU A 327 6.66 -12.16 -11.93
CA LEU A 327 7.35 -13.34 -11.38
C LEU A 327 8.44 -13.84 -12.31
N VAL A 328 8.13 -13.99 -13.60
CA VAL A 328 9.11 -14.44 -14.61
C VAL A 328 10.28 -13.46 -14.70
N LYS A 329 9.99 -12.15 -14.68
CA LYS A 329 11.01 -11.11 -14.68
C LYS A 329 11.92 -11.20 -13.46
N ALA A 330 11.34 -11.23 -12.26
CA ALA A 330 12.09 -11.32 -11.00
C ALA A 330 12.96 -12.59 -10.94
N TYR A 331 12.41 -13.72 -11.38
CA TYR A 331 13.15 -14.98 -11.42
C TYR A 331 14.33 -14.96 -12.39
N ARG A 332 14.13 -14.38 -13.60
CA ARG A 332 15.19 -14.20 -14.57
C ARG A 332 16.31 -13.31 -14.04
N GLU A 333 15.96 -12.20 -13.38
CA GLU A 333 16.95 -11.27 -12.82
C GLU A 333 17.79 -11.90 -11.71
N ILE A 334 17.21 -12.80 -10.90
CA ILE A 334 17.97 -13.60 -9.92
C ILE A 334 18.97 -14.50 -10.64
N TYR A 335 18.55 -15.21 -11.69
CA TYR A 335 19.42 -16.09 -12.43
C TYR A 335 20.58 -15.33 -13.10
N GLU A 336 20.27 -14.23 -13.81
CA GLU A 336 21.26 -13.38 -14.48
C GLU A 336 22.30 -12.82 -13.49
N THR A 337 21.84 -12.38 -12.31
CA THR A 337 22.73 -11.85 -11.27
C THR A 337 23.59 -12.97 -10.66
N SER A 338 23.04 -14.16 -10.46
CA SER A 338 23.77 -15.31 -9.94
C SER A 338 24.89 -15.73 -10.90
N GLU A 339 24.63 -15.78 -12.21
CA GLU A 339 25.62 -16.06 -13.25
C GLU A 339 26.71 -14.98 -13.32
N SER A 340 26.31 -13.70 -13.09
CA SER A 340 27.28 -12.59 -13.01
C SER A 340 28.23 -12.77 -11.83
N ILE A 341 27.72 -13.18 -10.66
CA ILE A 341 28.54 -13.45 -9.48
C ILE A 341 29.55 -14.55 -9.74
N LEU A 342 29.13 -15.68 -10.33
CA LEU A 342 30.02 -16.78 -10.65
C LEU A 342 31.19 -16.35 -11.58
N ARG A 343 30.91 -15.50 -12.57
CA ARG A 343 31.95 -14.92 -13.42
C ARG A 343 32.92 -14.05 -12.64
N HIS A 344 32.41 -13.13 -11.83
CA HIS A 344 33.25 -12.23 -11.03
C HIS A 344 34.07 -13.00 -9.97
N GLU A 345 33.55 -14.09 -9.41
CA GLU A 345 34.32 -14.99 -8.53
C GLU A 345 35.48 -15.67 -9.25
N GLY A 346 35.22 -16.14 -10.46
CA GLY A 346 36.26 -16.73 -11.32
C GLY A 346 37.35 -15.72 -11.67
N GLU A 347 36.98 -14.50 -12.03
CA GLU A 347 37.90 -13.40 -12.32
C GLU A 347 38.70 -12.97 -11.10
N ALA A 348 38.06 -12.81 -9.95
CA ALA A 348 38.72 -12.48 -8.68
C ALA A 348 39.74 -13.55 -8.29
N GLY A 349 39.39 -14.85 -8.45
CA GLY A 349 40.30 -15.96 -8.20
C GLY A 349 41.49 -15.98 -9.13
N LYS A 350 41.35 -15.50 -10.38
CA LYS A 350 42.47 -15.31 -11.29
C LYS A 350 43.36 -14.15 -10.82
N LEU A 351 42.78 -12.99 -10.53
CA LEU A 351 43.52 -11.81 -10.09
C LEU A 351 44.25 -12.05 -8.76
N ASP A 352 43.72 -12.85 -7.85
CA ASP A 352 44.40 -13.25 -6.61
C ASP A 352 45.71 -14.08 -6.92
N ARG A 353 45.63 -15.00 -7.88
CA ARG A 353 46.83 -15.73 -8.31
C ARG A 353 47.84 -14.81 -8.97
N ASP A 354 47.39 -13.89 -9.83
CA ASP A 354 48.26 -12.94 -10.52
C ASP A 354 48.97 -12.01 -9.52
N LEU A 355 48.25 -11.56 -8.46
CA LEU A 355 48.81 -10.78 -7.36
C LEU A 355 49.93 -11.57 -6.62
N ARG A 356 49.69 -12.84 -6.29
CA ARG A 356 50.68 -13.66 -5.60
C ARG A 356 51.95 -13.84 -6.44
N VAL A 357 51.81 -14.01 -7.75
CA VAL A 357 52.93 -14.09 -8.69
C VAL A 357 53.69 -12.77 -8.73
N ALA A 358 52.99 -11.63 -8.88
CA ALA A 358 53.60 -10.30 -8.88
C ALA A 358 54.36 -9.99 -7.58
N GLN A 359 53.77 -10.33 -6.41
CA GLN A 359 54.43 -10.18 -5.12
C GLN A 359 55.70 -11.05 -5.00
N SER A 360 55.64 -12.30 -5.45
CA SER A 360 56.83 -13.18 -5.46
C SER A 360 57.94 -12.65 -6.36
N GLN A 361 57.62 -12.18 -7.56
CA GLN A 361 58.57 -11.57 -8.49
C GLN A 361 59.19 -10.28 -7.94
N GLN A 362 58.40 -9.46 -7.26
CA GLN A 362 58.87 -8.26 -6.59
C GLN A 362 59.86 -8.61 -5.46
N GLN A 363 59.53 -9.61 -4.61
CA GLN A 363 60.43 -10.08 -3.53
C GLN A 363 61.76 -10.61 -4.06
N GLN A 364 61.77 -11.21 -5.25
CA GLN A 364 62.95 -11.70 -5.95
C GLN A 364 63.71 -10.59 -6.68
N GLY A 365 63.20 -9.36 -6.72
CA GLY A 365 63.80 -8.26 -7.45
C GLY A 365 63.65 -8.36 -8.96
N ILE A 366 62.79 -9.24 -9.46
CA ILE A 366 62.59 -9.50 -10.91
C ILE A 366 61.58 -8.47 -11.48
N ALA A 367 60.54 -8.10 -10.72
CA ALA A 367 59.51 -7.16 -11.17
C ALA A 367 59.56 -5.84 -10.38
N PRO A 368 59.22 -4.69 -11.03
CA PRO A 368 59.10 -3.40 -10.36
C PRO A 368 57.99 -3.43 -9.27
N PRO A 369 58.08 -2.58 -8.24
CA PRO A 369 57.03 -2.47 -7.20
C PRO A 369 55.66 -2.12 -7.75
N LEU A 370 55.58 -1.40 -8.85
CA LEU A 370 54.34 -1.01 -9.52
C LEU A 370 53.53 -2.22 -9.97
N THR A 371 54.17 -3.29 -10.45
CA THR A 371 53.50 -4.51 -10.95
C THR A 371 52.62 -5.17 -9.86
N ALA A 372 53.13 -5.21 -8.63
CA ALA A 372 52.37 -5.76 -7.51
C ALA A 372 51.25 -4.84 -7.08
N ILE A 373 51.43 -3.50 -7.08
CA ILE A 373 50.41 -2.50 -6.78
C ILE A 373 49.27 -2.58 -7.82
N ASP A 374 49.59 -2.65 -9.11
CA ASP A 374 48.62 -2.75 -10.18
C ASP A 374 47.78 -4.04 -10.07
N ALA A 375 48.43 -5.17 -9.76
CA ALA A 375 47.73 -6.45 -9.53
C ALA A 375 46.82 -6.37 -8.31
N GLU A 376 47.25 -5.71 -7.23
CA GLU A 376 46.43 -5.51 -6.01
C GLU A 376 45.26 -4.55 -6.28
N LEU A 377 45.46 -3.47 -7.01
CA LEU A 377 44.40 -2.55 -7.44
C LEU A 377 43.34 -3.27 -8.29
N ALA A 378 43.75 -4.12 -9.22
CA ALA A 378 42.83 -4.92 -10.02
C ALA A 378 41.99 -5.86 -9.16
N LEU A 379 42.63 -6.57 -8.20
CA LEU A 379 41.93 -7.48 -7.28
C LEU A 379 40.95 -6.73 -6.38
N VAL A 380 41.35 -5.62 -5.75
CA VAL A 380 40.49 -4.82 -4.88
C VAL A 380 39.28 -4.29 -5.65
N SER A 381 39.48 -3.78 -6.86
CA SER A 381 38.38 -3.32 -7.72
C SER A 381 37.41 -4.46 -8.05
N LYS A 382 37.92 -5.68 -8.35
CA LYS A 382 37.06 -6.84 -8.63
C LYS A 382 36.32 -7.34 -7.40
N GLN A 383 36.93 -7.30 -6.24
CA GLN A 383 36.27 -7.64 -4.96
C GLN A 383 35.15 -6.65 -4.62
N GLU A 384 35.36 -5.35 -4.92
CA GLU A 384 34.30 -4.33 -4.76
C GLU A 384 33.11 -4.62 -5.70
N GLU A 385 33.36 -4.91 -6.99
CA GLU A 385 32.31 -5.29 -7.93
C GLU A 385 31.55 -6.54 -7.46
N LEU A 386 32.25 -7.57 -6.99
CA LEU A 386 31.65 -8.79 -6.47
C LEU A 386 30.78 -8.51 -5.23
N ALA A 387 31.21 -7.65 -4.33
CA ALA A 387 30.42 -7.25 -3.16
C ALA A 387 29.11 -6.54 -3.57
N ILE A 388 29.17 -5.66 -4.58
CA ILE A 388 27.99 -4.99 -5.14
C ILE A 388 27.03 -6.01 -5.77
N GLU A 389 27.53 -6.96 -6.58
CA GLU A 389 26.66 -7.96 -7.22
C GLU A 389 26.02 -8.90 -6.21
N ARG A 390 26.72 -9.27 -5.13
CA ARG A 390 26.15 -10.06 -4.03
C ARG A 390 25.04 -9.30 -3.29
N ALA A 391 25.23 -8.03 -3.01
CA ALA A 391 24.17 -7.19 -2.42
C ALA A 391 22.98 -7.06 -3.38
N ARG A 392 23.23 -6.87 -4.68
CA ARG A 392 22.20 -6.84 -5.72
C ARG A 392 21.38 -8.13 -5.77
N LEU A 393 22.03 -9.28 -5.67
CA LEU A 393 21.33 -10.58 -5.65
C LEU A 393 20.36 -10.65 -4.45
N LEU A 394 20.77 -10.20 -3.28
CA LEU A 394 19.89 -10.16 -2.11
C LEU A 394 18.69 -9.22 -2.33
N LEU A 395 18.88 -8.07 -2.98
CA LEU A 395 17.79 -7.19 -3.38
C LEU A 395 16.84 -7.86 -4.36
N ARG A 396 17.34 -8.66 -5.34
CA ARG A 396 16.47 -9.42 -6.25
C ARG A 396 15.62 -10.46 -5.53
N TYR A 397 16.13 -11.09 -4.47
CA TYR A 397 15.32 -11.98 -3.63
C TYR A 397 14.27 -11.20 -2.83
N ALA A 398 14.57 -10.01 -2.34
CA ALA A 398 13.59 -9.15 -1.68
C ALA A 398 12.51 -8.68 -2.66
N GLU A 399 12.87 -8.35 -3.90
CA GLU A 399 11.94 -8.04 -5.00
C GLU A 399 11.05 -9.23 -5.34
N LEU A 400 11.59 -10.44 -5.40
CA LEU A 400 10.81 -11.66 -5.59
C LEU A 400 9.81 -11.86 -4.44
N GLN A 401 10.22 -11.68 -3.18
CA GLN A 401 9.30 -11.75 -2.04
C GLN A 401 8.15 -10.73 -2.17
N LYS A 402 8.47 -9.49 -2.56
CA LYS A 402 7.48 -8.45 -2.82
C LYS A 402 6.56 -8.83 -3.98
N ALA A 403 7.10 -9.31 -5.10
CA ALA A 403 6.35 -9.77 -6.26
C ALA A 403 5.43 -10.96 -5.95
N MET A 404 5.77 -11.75 -4.94
CA MET A 404 4.94 -12.83 -4.41
C MET A 404 3.91 -12.35 -3.37
N GLY A 405 3.85 -11.06 -3.06
CA GLY A 405 2.94 -10.50 -2.06
C GLY A 405 3.15 -11.09 -0.66
N GLY A 406 4.38 -11.48 -0.31
CA GLY A 406 4.74 -12.07 0.98
C GLY A 406 4.28 -13.52 1.20
N THR A 407 3.71 -14.17 0.17
CA THR A 407 3.31 -15.60 0.24
C THR A 407 4.51 -16.54 0.23
N TRP A 408 5.62 -16.08 -0.28
CA TRP A 408 6.95 -16.68 -0.16
C TRP A 408 7.85 -15.73 0.63
N LYS A 409 8.61 -16.24 1.58
CA LYS A 409 9.51 -15.45 2.43
C LYS A 409 10.92 -15.95 2.27
N TRP A 410 11.81 -15.01 1.99
CA TRP A 410 13.23 -15.25 1.90
C TRP A 410 13.99 -14.82 3.16
N ILE A 411 13.51 -13.81 3.88
CA ILE A 411 14.24 -13.25 5.03
C ILE A 411 14.38 -14.32 6.12
N PRO A 412 15.60 -14.68 6.50
CA PRO A 412 15.90 -15.70 7.51
C PRO A 412 15.40 -15.33 8.90
#